data_51f223b004539cbd8bce63a99a7c9686
#
_entry.id   51f223b004539cbd8bce63a99a7c9686
#
_cell.length_a   1.000
_cell.length_b   1.000
_cell.length_c   1.000
_cell.angle_alpha   90.00
_cell.angle_beta   90.00
_cell.angle_gamma   90.00
#
_symmetry.space_group_name_H-M   'P 1'
#
loop_
_entity.id
_entity.type
_entity.pdbx_description
1 polymer ?
#
loop_
_entity_poly.entity_id
_entity_poly.type
_entity_poly.pdbx_seq_one_letter_code
_entity_poly.pdbx_strand_id
1 'polypeptide(L)'
;METLSKSSVVVAVVVAAATAWLWRMMNWLWFKPKRLENRLRNQGFDGRPYRFLKGDMKEALEMLKEAKSRQMDITEDAALRVFPFPYHTINKYGKKSFTWFGPVPRVHLMNPEHIKEVLTKVYEYPKARNPNPLTRLLARGVASYNGDKWAHHRKILNPAFHQEKLKLMVPVFYTSCKEIVDEWEKVVKSEGISCELDVWPYLQNMTCDVISRTAFGSSYKEGARIFELLREMGTLIVQIARQIYIPGWRFLPTKVNTRMKQVHKEIQESMEGIINKRQKAMKMGDDDDVSNNDLLGLLMESNNNGGNMTLEEVIEECKLFYFAGQETTSTLLGWTMILLSKYPMWQERARQEVLHIFGADHNIESTALDSSSLGQLKIITMIIYEVLRLYPPATQLIRVVERDTKLGDFVLPAGTQMALPSILIHKDPEIWGDDAGEFNPERFANGVSKATKNHNQQGAYFPFGWGPRICIGQSFSLLEAKMALAIILKRFSFELSPSYVHAPSTEALTLQPQFGARLILHKL
;
A
#
# COMPACT_ATOMS: atom_id res chain seq x y z
N MET A 1 45.44 -52.41 0.05
CA MET A 1 44.47 -51.33 -0.20
C MET A 1 43.34 -51.51 0.79
N GLU A 2 43.39 -50.75 1.91
CA GLU A 2 42.37 -50.81 2.97
C GLU A 2 41.03 -50.34 2.44
N THR A 3 40.03 -51.19 2.55
CA THR A 3 38.63 -50.77 2.33
C THR A 3 38.23 -49.82 3.43
N LEU A 4 38.16 -48.54 3.10
CA LEU A 4 37.53 -47.54 3.97
C LEU A 4 36.19 -48.11 4.46
N SER A 5 36.07 -48.25 5.79
CA SER A 5 34.82 -48.81 6.37
C SER A 5 33.64 -47.93 5.95
N LYS A 6 32.48 -48.50 5.70
CA LYS A 6 31.26 -47.74 5.31
C LYS A 6 30.99 -46.57 6.27
N SER A 7 31.33 -46.70 7.54
CA SER A 7 31.24 -45.65 8.56
C SER A 7 32.21 -44.50 8.31
N SER A 8 33.45 -44.75 7.88
CA SER A 8 34.41 -43.69 7.56
C SER A 8 33.98 -42.87 6.33
N VAL A 9 33.37 -43.52 5.33
CA VAL A 9 32.80 -42.83 4.15
C VAL A 9 31.63 -41.92 4.55
N VAL A 10 30.73 -42.44 5.40
CA VAL A 10 29.57 -41.63 5.89
C VAL A 10 30.05 -40.43 6.69
N VAL A 11 31.02 -40.60 7.59
CA VAL A 11 31.61 -39.49 8.37
C VAL A 11 32.24 -38.47 7.45
N ALA A 12 33.01 -38.89 6.44
CA ALA A 12 33.63 -37.96 5.48
C ALA A 12 32.58 -37.15 4.68
N VAL A 13 31.49 -37.80 4.24
CA VAL A 13 30.39 -37.13 3.54
C VAL A 13 29.68 -36.12 4.45
N VAL A 14 29.41 -36.47 5.70
CA VAL A 14 28.77 -35.57 6.68
C VAL A 14 29.67 -34.35 6.97
N VAL A 15 30.96 -34.58 7.16
CA VAL A 15 31.94 -33.48 7.38
C VAL A 15 32.01 -32.58 6.15
N ALA A 16 32.10 -33.14 4.95
CA ALA A 16 32.13 -32.37 3.72
C ALA A 16 30.81 -31.54 3.52
N ALA A 17 29.65 -32.15 3.81
CA ALA A 17 28.39 -31.44 3.77
C ALA A 17 28.29 -30.31 4.80
N ALA A 18 28.77 -30.56 6.03
CA ALA A 18 28.80 -29.54 7.09
C ALA A 18 29.76 -28.39 6.76
N THR A 19 30.95 -28.68 6.24
CA THR A 19 31.91 -27.64 5.80
C THR A 19 31.37 -26.82 4.62
N ALA A 20 30.77 -27.48 3.64
CA ALA A 20 30.12 -26.79 2.52
C ALA A 20 28.95 -25.89 3.00
N TRP A 21 28.17 -26.38 3.96
CA TRP A 21 27.08 -25.60 4.56
C TRP A 21 27.63 -24.39 5.35
N LEU A 22 28.63 -24.59 6.18
CA LEU A 22 29.30 -23.52 6.92
C LEU A 22 29.91 -22.47 5.98
N TRP A 23 30.56 -22.90 4.90
CA TRP A 23 31.09 -22.00 3.89
C TRP A 23 29.98 -21.18 3.20
N ARG A 24 28.87 -21.82 2.84
CA ARG A 24 27.70 -21.12 2.27
C ARG A 24 27.12 -20.09 3.24
N MET A 25 27.01 -20.43 4.51
CA MET A 25 26.55 -19.52 5.56
C MET A 25 27.49 -18.33 5.74
N MET A 26 28.82 -18.58 5.83
CA MET A 26 29.83 -17.52 5.95
C MET A 26 29.86 -16.63 4.71
N ASN A 27 29.77 -17.23 3.52
CA ASN A 27 29.67 -16.44 2.29
C ASN A 27 28.41 -15.54 2.28
N TRP A 28 27.24 -16.07 2.67
CA TRP A 28 26.00 -15.32 2.74
C TRP A 28 26.02 -14.22 3.81
N LEU A 29 26.59 -14.51 5.00
CA LEU A 29 26.55 -13.61 6.15
C LEU A 29 27.70 -12.58 6.16
N TRP A 30 28.82 -12.84 5.51
CA TRP A 30 30.00 -11.98 5.60
C TRP A 30 30.63 -11.63 4.27
N PHE A 31 31.09 -12.62 3.50
CA PHE A 31 31.87 -12.34 2.30
C PHE A 31 31.05 -11.66 1.19
N LYS A 32 29.85 -12.14 0.94
CA LYS A 32 28.96 -11.53 -0.07
C LYS A 32 28.57 -10.08 0.29
N PRO A 33 28.09 -9.77 1.51
CA PRO A 33 27.80 -8.39 1.91
C PRO A 33 29.02 -7.48 1.77
N LYS A 34 30.20 -7.92 2.24
CA LYS A 34 31.43 -7.12 2.11
C LYS A 34 31.84 -6.85 0.66
N ARG A 35 31.70 -7.83 -0.22
CA ARG A 35 31.93 -7.62 -1.66
C ARG A 35 30.93 -6.62 -2.26
N LEU A 36 29.65 -6.73 -1.87
CA LEU A 36 28.61 -5.79 -2.32
C LEU A 36 28.87 -4.38 -1.81
N GLU A 37 29.29 -4.22 -0.53
CA GLU A 37 29.68 -2.94 0.03
C GLU A 37 30.77 -2.26 -0.82
N ASN A 38 31.89 -2.97 -1.06
CA ASN A 38 33.01 -2.42 -1.83
C ASN A 38 32.58 -2.04 -3.26
N ARG A 39 31.75 -2.87 -3.90
CA ARG A 39 31.26 -2.59 -5.24
C ARG A 39 30.34 -1.37 -5.30
N LEU A 40 29.47 -1.18 -4.31
CA LEU A 40 28.59 0.00 -4.22
C LEU A 40 29.40 1.27 -3.96
N ARG A 41 30.39 1.20 -3.04
CA ARG A 41 31.29 2.35 -2.76
C ARG A 41 32.09 2.76 -4.00
N ASN A 42 32.58 1.80 -4.77
CA ASN A 42 33.29 2.08 -6.04
C ASN A 42 32.39 2.71 -7.10
N GLN A 43 31.06 2.63 -6.96
CA GLN A 43 30.06 3.31 -7.81
C GLN A 43 29.61 4.68 -7.25
N GLY A 44 30.26 5.15 -6.18
CA GLY A 44 29.94 6.44 -5.55
C GLY A 44 28.77 6.41 -4.58
N PHE A 45 28.28 5.23 -4.21
CA PHE A 45 27.30 5.11 -3.13
C PHE A 45 28.00 5.16 -1.77
N ASP A 46 27.45 5.89 -0.83
CA ASP A 46 27.92 5.92 0.55
C ASP A 46 26.85 5.42 1.53
N GLY A 47 27.30 5.01 2.71
CA GLY A 47 26.43 4.45 3.73
C GLY A 47 27.24 3.86 4.88
N ARG A 48 26.57 3.30 5.85
CA ARG A 48 27.24 2.64 6.97
C ARG A 48 27.96 1.37 6.53
N PRO A 49 29.09 1.01 7.18
CA PRO A 49 29.73 -0.26 6.94
C PRO A 49 28.83 -1.42 7.37
N TYR A 50 28.90 -2.53 6.65
CA TYR A 50 28.11 -3.73 6.97
C TYR A 50 28.40 -4.24 8.38
N ARG A 51 27.36 -4.48 9.16
CA ARG A 51 27.41 -5.13 10.48
C ARG A 51 26.88 -6.56 10.36
N PHE A 52 27.63 -7.50 10.89
CA PHE A 52 27.33 -8.93 10.79
C PHE A 52 25.89 -9.26 11.13
N LEU A 53 25.21 -9.99 10.26
CA LEU A 53 23.84 -10.49 10.33
C LEU A 53 22.77 -9.37 10.42
N LYS A 54 22.95 -8.38 11.29
CA LYS A 54 21.91 -7.38 11.64
C LYS A 54 21.83 -6.22 10.64
N GLY A 55 22.93 -5.92 9.95
CA GLY A 55 23.01 -4.70 9.16
C GLY A 55 22.63 -3.48 10.00
N ASP A 56 21.70 -2.66 9.51
CA ASP A 56 21.22 -1.45 10.19
C ASP A 56 19.89 -1.65 10.95
N MET A 57 19.32 -2.87 10.92
CA MET A 57 17.96 -3.12 11.40
C MET A 57 17.74 -2.76 12.86
N LYS A 58 18.72 -3.00 13.74
CA LYS A 58 18.58 -2.69 15.17
C LYS A 58 18.43 -1.18 15.37
N GLU A 59 19.31 -0.40 14.76
CA GLU A 59 19.31 1.05 14.89
C GLU A 59 18.08 1.69 14.22
N ALA A 60 17.68 1.17 13.05
CA ALA A 60 16.46 1.60 12.39
C ALA A 60 15.23 1.41 13.28
N LEU A 61 15.17 0.30 14.04
CA LEU A 61 14.08 0.04 14.99
C LEU A 61 14.16 0.96 16.21
N GLU A 62 15.35 1.24 16.74
CA GLU A 62 15.56 2.16 17.86
C GLU A 62 15.13 3.59 17.46
N MET A 63 15.58 4.08 16.31
CA MET A 63 15.16 5.39 15.80
C MET A 63 13.65 5.47 15.54
N LEU A 64 13.06 4.41 15.00
CA LEU A 64 11.62 4.36 14.80
C LEU A 64 10.85 4.40 16.14
N LYS A 65 11.33 3.70 17.16
CA LYS A 65 10.73 3.71 18.49
C LYS A 65 10.85 5.10 19.13
N GLU A 66 12.01 5.74 19.01
CA GLU A 66 12.25 7.10 19.50
C GLU A 66 11.34 8.10 18.77
N ALA A 67 11.29 8.06 17.44
CA ALA A 67 10.44 8.95 16.65
C ALA A 67 8.95 8.81 17.02
N LYS A 68 8.49 7.59 17.32
CA LYS A 68 7.10 7.35 17.75
C LYS A 68 6.79 7.85 19.16
N SER A 69 7.77 7.96 20.04
CA SER A 69 7.56 8.47 21.40
C SER A 69 7.40 9.99 21.47
N ARG A 70 7.78 10.71 20.41
CA ARG A 70 7.68 12.17 20.33
C ARG A 70 6.28 12.58 19.88
N GLN A 71 5.77 13.67 20.43
CA GLN A 71 4.64 14.38 19.85
C GLN A 71 5.07 15.02 18.54
N MET A 72 4.14 15.13 17.61
CA MET A 72 4.38 15.68 16.29
C MET A 72 3.30 16.69 15.93
N ASP A 73 3.71 17.84 15.41
CA ASP A 73 2.76 18.80 14.83
C ASP A 73 2.37 18.36 13.41
N ILE A 74 1.18 18.75 12.97
CA ILE A 74 0.66 18.42 11.64
C ILE A 74 1.44 19.08 10.51
N THR A 75 2.22 20.11 10.81
CA THR A 75 3.11 20.80 9.86
C THR A 75 4.47 20.12 9.71
N GLU A 76 4.81 19.20 10.61
CA GLU A 76 6.07 18.49 10.55
C GLU A 76 6.05 17.40 9.47
N ASP A 77 7.22 17.06 8.95
CA ASP A 77 7.33 16.00 7.93
C ASP A 77 7.07 14.61 8.53
N ALA A 78 5.99 13.97 8.06
CA ALA A 78 5.63 12.60 8.45
C ALA A 78 6.78 11.58 8.27
N ALA A 79 7.72 11.84 7.35
CA ALA A 79 8.88 10.98 7.13
C ALA A 79 9.79 10.88 8.36
N LEU A 80 9.89 11.96 9.16
CA LEU A 80 10.66 11.96 10.41
C LEU A 80 10.14 10.93 11.43
N ARG A 81 8.83 10.65 11.40
CA ARG A 81 8.20 9.71 12.30
C ARG A 81 8.17 8.28 11.77
N VAL A 82 7.87 8.10 10.47
CA VAL A 82 7.62 6.76 9.92
C VAL A 82 8.80 6.17 9.16
N PHE A 83 9.76 7.01 8.77
CA PHE A 83 10.92 6.64 7.94
C PHE A 83 12.23 7.28 8.43
N PRO A 84 12.47 7.40 9.78
CA PRO A 84 13.54 8.22 10.34
C PRO A 84 14.92 7.76 9.91
N PHE A 85 15.20 6.46 9.88
CA PHE A 85 16.52 5.93 9.56
C PHE A 85 16.95 6.19 8.10
N PRO A 86 16.14 5.89 7.06
CA PRO A 86 16.45 6.26 5.68
C PRO A 86 16.53 7.78 5.48
N TYR A 87 15.64 8.55 6.08
CA TYR A 87 15.67 10.01 6.05
C TYR A 87 17.02 10.55 6.55
N HIS A 88 17.44 10.11 7.74
CA HIS A 88 18.73 10.49 8.31
C HIS A 88 19.92 10.03 7.46
N THR A 89 19.84 8.82 6.89
CA THR A 89 20.89 8.27 6.03
C THR A 89 21.09 9.11 4.78
N ILE A 90 19.98 9.48 4.10
CA ILE A 90 20.02 10.30 2.89
C ILE A 90 20.57 11.70 3.20
N ASN A 91 20.14 12.30 4.30
CA ASN A 91 20.64 13.63 4.71
C ASN A 91 22.13 13.61 5.07
N LYS A 92 22.62 12.51 5.67
CA LYS A 92 24.02 12.38 6.08
C LYS A 92 24.97 12.01 4.94
N TYR A 93 24.56 11.07 4.08
CA TYR A 93 25.41 10.48 3.04
C TYR A 93 25.05 10.93 1.63
N GLY A 94 23.99 11.74 1.49
CA GLY A 94 23.50 12.21 0.21
C GLY A 94 22.54 11.25 -0.50
N LYS A 95 22.04 11.67 -1.67
CA LYS A 95 21.05 10.94 -2.46
C LYS A 95 21.57 9.64 -3.08
N LYS A 96 22.90 9.49 -3.28
CA LYS A 96 23.58 8.23 -3.63
C LYS A 96 23.97 7.49 -2.35
N SER A 97 22.99 7.01 -1.59
CA SER A 97 23.21 6.33 -0.32
C SER A 97 22.58 4.94 -0.28
N PHE A 98 23.06 4.10 0.64
CA PHE A 98 22.51 2.79 0.90
C PHE A 98 22.42 2.47 2.39
N THR A 99 21.52 1.55 2.72
CA THR A 99 21.31 0.96 4.05
C THR A 99 21.39 -0.56 3.99
N TRP A 100 21.51 -1.20 5.13
CA TRP A 100 21.58 -2.65 5.24
C TRP A 100 20.31 -3.24 5.83
N PHE A 101 19.60 -4.04 5.04
CA PHE A 101 18.48 -4.86 5.50
C PHE A 101 18.98 -6.29 5.78
N GLY A 102 19.44 -6.54 7.02
CA GLY A 102 20.23 -7.73 7.31
C GLY A 102 21.50 -7.78 6.43
N PRO A 103 21.78 -8.89 5.72
CA PRO A 103 22.94 -9.01 4.83
C PRO A 103 22.71 -8.42 3.42
N VAL A 104 21.59 -7.77 3.17
CA VAL A 104 21.23 -7.26 1.85
C VAL A 104 21.37 -5.74 1.81
N PRO A 105 22.20 -5.17 0.91
CA PRO A 105 22.28 -3.73 0.73
C PRO A 105 21.04 -3.23 0.00
N ARG A 106 20.53 -2.07 0.41
CA ARG A 106 19.39 -1.38 -0.18
C ARG A 106 19.77 0.04 -0.52
N VAL A 107 19.94 0.33 -1.80
CA VAL A 107 20.24 1.67 -2.30
C VAL A 107 18.96 2.52 -2.32
N HIS A 108 19.10 3.81 -2.04
CA HIS A 108 18.01 4.77 -2.12
C HIS A 108 18.04 5.44 -3.50
N LEU A 109 16.96 5.27 -4.27
CA LEU A 109 16.80 5.93 -5.55
C LEU A 109 15.99 7.21 -5.35
N MET A 110 16.67 8.36 -5.46
CA MET A 110 16.07 9.69 -5.32
C MET A 110 15.95 10.45 -6.64
N ASN A 111 16.56 9.94 -7.72
CA ASN A 111 16.47 10.56 -9.04
C ASN A 111 15.21 10.08 -9.80
N PRO A 112 14.31 10.99 -10.24
CA PRO A 112 13.08 10.63 -10.94
C PRO A 112 13.27 9.83 -12.22
N GLU A 113 14.33 10.09 -13.00
CA GLU A 113 14.60 9.35 -14.25
C GLU A 113 14.96 7.88 -13.96
N HIS A 114 15.80 7.65 -12.96
CA HIS A 114 16.12 6.28 -12.50
C HIS A 114 14.88 5.56 -11.98
N ILE A 115 14.01 6.26 -11.24
CA ILE A 115 12.75 5.71 -10.73
C ILE A 115 11.83 5.32 -11.89
N LYS A 116 11.68 6.20 -12.88
CA LYS A 116 10.92 5.92 -14.11
C LYS A 116 11.44 4.68 -14.81
N GLU A 117 12.76 4.59 -15.02
CA GLU A 117 13.39 3.44 -15.68
C GLU A 117 13.10 2.15 -14.91
N VAL A 118 13.34 2.14 -13.59
CA VAL A 118 13.13 0.96 -12.71
C VAL A 118 11.66 0.53 -12.68
N LEU A 119 10.72 1.46 -12.68
CA LEU A 119 9.28 1.14 -12.66
C LEU A 119 8.75 0.73 -14.04
N THR A 120 9.41 1.12 -15.12
CA THR A 120 9.02 0.75 -16.50
C THR A 120 9.56 -0.62 -16.90
N LYS A 121 10.82 -0.92 -16.56
CA LYS A 121 11.50 -2.17 -16.94
C LYS A 121 11.25 -3.28 -15.93
N VAL A 122 10.01 -3.73 -15.82
CA VAL A 122 9.51 -4.62 -14.75
C VAL A 122 10.14 -6.02 -14.73
N TYR A 123 10.70 -6.49 -15.85
CA TYR A 123 11.41 -7.78 -15.94
C TYR A 123 12.86 -7.66 -15.49
N GLU A 124 13.50 -6.50 -15.68
CA GLU A 124 14.86 -6.25 -15.23
C GLU A 124 14.92 -5.93 -13.74
N TYR A 125 13.86 -5.27 -13.24
CA TYR A 125 13.74 -4.83 -11.84
C TYR A 125 12.52 -5.46 -11.17
N PRO A 126 12.53 -6.77 -10.90
CA PRO A 126 11.43 -7.45 -10.23
C PRO A 126 11.21 -6.92 -8.82
N LYS A 127 10.01 -7.15 -8.27
CA LYS A 127 9.72 -6.86 -6.86
C LYS A 127 10.59 -7.72 -5.96
N ALA A 128 11.20 -7.09 -4.96
CA ALA A 128 11.98 -7.80 -3.96
C ALA A 128 11.07 -8.68 -3.10
N ARG A 129 11.48 -9.92 -2.89
CA ARG A 129 10.78 -10.85 -2.00
C ARG A 129 11.27 -10.65 -0.57
N ASN A 130 10.34 -10.62 0.38
CA ASN A 130 10.74 -10.65 1.79
C ASN A 130 11.40 -12.00 2.09
N PRO A 131 12.54 -12.02 2.83
CA PRO A 131 13.21 -13.26 3.21
C PRO A 131 12.34 -14.21 4.03
N ASN A 132 11.43 -13.66 4.87
CA ASN A 132 10.53 -14.48 5.68
C ASN A 132 9.31 -14.94 4.85
N PRO A 133 9.15 -16.25 4.59
CA PRO A 133 8.05 -16.76 3.80
C PRO A 133 6.66 -16.52 4.39
N LEU A 134 6.56 -16.31 5.73
CA LEU A 134 5.28 -16.04 6.39
C LEU A 134 4.67 -14.70 5.95
N THR A 135 5.48 -13.75 5.45
CA THR A 135 4.94 -12.51 4.89
C THR A 135 4.04 -12.70 3.67
N ARG A 136 4.07 -13.89 3.05
CA ARG A 136 3.20 -14.23 1.92
C ARG A 136 1.82 -14.72 2.34
N LEU A 137 1.56 -14.87 3.65
CA LEU A 137 0.27 -15.35 4.15
C LEU A 137 -0.83 -14.29 4.08
N LEU A 138 -0.47 -13.00 3.99
CA LEU A 138 -1.46 -11.93 3.80
C LEU A 138 -2.17 -12.08 2.45
N ALA A 139 -1.40 -11.97 1.39
CA ALA A 139 -1.88 -12.20 0.03
C ALA A 139 -0.70 -12.49 -0.90
N ARG A 140 -0.90 -13.49 -1.75
CA ARG A 140 -0.12 -13.66 -2.98
C ARG A 140 -0.94 -13.02 -4.11
N GLY A 141 -0.53 -12.99 -5.30
CA GLY A 141 -1.34 -12.47 -6.40
C GLY A 141 -0.62 -11.38 -7.18
N VAL A 142 -1.38 -10.63 -7.99
CA VAL A 142 -0.85 -9.63 -8.93
C VAL A 142 0.06 -8.58 -8.30
N ALA A 143 -0.16 -8.27 -7.01
CA ALA A 143 0.71 -7.34 -6.29
C ALA A 143 2.09 -7.92 -5.96
N SER A 144 2.25 -9.25 -5.83
CA SER A 144 3.48 -9.90 -5.38
C SER A 144 4.19 -10.76 -6.43
N TYR A 145 3.47 -11.22 -7.47
CA TYR A 145 4.05 -12.03 -8.54
C TYR A 145 5.02 -11.22 -9.42
N ASN A 146 5.97 -11.92 -10.05
CA ASN A 146 6.93 -11.36 -11.01
C ASN A 146 6.87 -12.13 -12.34
N GLY A 147 7.44 -11.54 -13.40
CA GLY A 147 7.57 -12.17 -14.71
C GLY A 147 6.21 -12.52 -15.34
N ASP A 148 6.18 -13.62 -16.08
CA ASP A 148 5.03 -14.04 -16.88
C ASP A 148 3.81 -14.38 -16.01
N LYS A 149 4.03 -14.91 -14.78
CA LYS A 149 2.94 -15.15 -13.85
C LYS A 149 2.21 -13.86 -13.48
N TRP A 150 2.96 -12.78 -13.22
CA TRP A 150 2.36 -11.48 -13.00
C TRP A 150 1.60 -10.98 -14.24
N ALA A 151 2.19 -11.08 -15.43
CA ALA A 151 1.58 -10.62 -16.67
C ALA A 151 0.26 -11.35 -16.96
N HIS A 152 0.24 -12.67 -16.72
CA HIS A 152 -0.94 -13.51 -16.89
C HIS A 152 -2.08 -13.09 -15.95
N HIS A 153 -1.81 -12.99 -14.63
CA HIS A 153 -2.81 -12.53 -13.65
C HIS A 153 -3.30 -11.11 -13.94
N ARG A 154 -2.37 -10.20 -14.29
CA ARG A 154 -2.72 -8.82 -14.64
C ARG A 154 -3.67 -8.75 -15.83
N LYS A 155 -3.47 -9.59 -16.85
CA LYS A 155 -4.34 -9.66 -18.03
C LYS A 155 -5.75 -10.11 -17.68
N ILE A 156 -5.90 -11.10 -16.81
CA ILE A 156 -7.20 -11.60 -16.33
C ILE A 156 -7.94 -10.53 -15.54
N LEU A 157 -7.23 -9.79 -14.69
CA LEU A 157 -7.83 -8.83 -13.75
C LEU A 157 -8.16 -7.46 -14.37
N ASN A 158 -7.42 -7.02 -15.40
CA ASN A 158 -7.60 -5.69 -16.00
C ASN A 158 -9.05 -5.38 -16.41
N PRO A 159 -9.82 -6.29 -17.03
CA PRO A 159 -11.19 -6.00 -17.47
C PRO A 159 -12.12 -5.53 -16.35
N ALA A 160 -11.95 -6.03 -15.11
CA ALA A 160 -12.76 -5.61 -13.95
C ALA A 160 -12.61 -4.13 -13.61
N PHE A 161 -11.49 -3.51 -14.00
CA PHE A 161 -11.16 -2.12 -13.68
C PHE A 161 -11.22 -1.18 -14.90
N HIS A 162 -11.80 -1.63 -16.02
CA HIS A 162 -12.04 -0.77 -17.19
C HIS A 162 -13.14 0.25 -16.87
N GLN A 163 -13.09 1.41 -17.53
CA GLN A 163 -14.01 2.53 -17.26
C GLN A 163 -15.48 2.13 -17.33
N GLU A 164 -15.86 1.28 -18.31
CA GLU A 164 -17.26 0.83 -18.44
C GLU A 164 -17.74 0.02 -17.23
N LYS A 165 -16.87 -0.80 -16.64
CA LYS A 165 -17.20 -1.54 -15.41
C LYS A 165 -17.23 -0.61 -14.19
N LEU A 166 -16.31 0.36 -14.12
CA LEU A 166 -16.30 1.35 -13.04
C LEU A 166 -17.56 2.22 -13.04
N LYS A 167 -18.12 2.57 -14.20
CA LYS A 167 -19.39 3.27 -14.29
C LYS A 167 -20.53 2.50 -13.61
N LEU A 168 -20.57 1.19 -13.79
CA LEU A 168 -21.58 0.33 -13.16
C LEU A 168 -21.43 0.23 -11.63
N MET A 169 -20.23 0.51 -11.09
CA MET A 169 -19.96 0.50 -9.65
C MET A 169 -20.35 1.80 -8.95
N VAL A 170 -20.51 2.90 -9.68
CA VAL A 170 -20.81 4.24 -9.12
C VAL A 170 -22.05 4.25 -8.20
N PRO A 171 -23.19 3.60 -8.53
CA PRO A 171 -24.33 3.54 -7.63
C PRO A 171 -24.02 2.83 -6.30
N VAL A 172 -23.14 1.83 -6.33
CA VAL A 172 -22.71 1.12 -5.13
C VAL A 172 -21.85 2.04 -4.25
N PHE A 173 -20.92 2.80 -4.86
CA PHE A 173 -20.13 3.81 -4.13
C PHE A 173 -21.04 4.80 -3.42
N TYR A 174 -22.05 5.31 -4.13
CA TYR A 174 -23.03 6.22 -3.56
C TYR A 174 -23.75 5.63 -2.34
N THR A 175 -24.25 4.40 -2.47
CA THR A 175 -24.99 3.73 -1.38
C THR A 175 -24.12 3.59 -0.13
N SER A 176 -22.90 3.06 -0.26
CA SER A 176 -22.00 2.86 0.88
C SER A 176 -21.55 4.19 1.51
N CYS A 177 -21.27 5.21 0.70
CA CYS A 177 -20.92 6.55 1.22
C CYS A 177 -22.09 7.22 1.91
N LYS A 178 -23.30 7.10 1.35
CA LYS A 178 -24.52 7.67 1.92
C LYS A 178 -24.87 7.03 3.26
N GLU A 179 -24.78 5.70 3.37
CA GLU A 179 -25.06 4.97 4.62
C GLU A 179 -24.22 5.52 5.77
N ILE A 180 -22.93 5.75 5.58
CA ILE A 180 -22.01 6.30 6.61
C ILE A 180 -22.37 7.75 6.95
N VAL A 181 -22.66 8.57 5.96
CA VAL A 181 -23.01 9.98 6.16
C VAL A 181 -24.33 10.10 6.89
N ASP A 182 -25.32 9.25 6.58
CA ASP A 182 -26.60 9.18 7.28
C ASP A 182 -26.41 8.70 8.75
N GLU A 183 -25.42 7.84 9.01
CA GLU A 183 -25.06 7.43 10.38
C GLU A 183 -24.44 8.62 11.13
N TRP A 184 -23.51 9.36 10.54
CA TRP A 184 -22.96 10.57 11.15
C TRP A 184 -24.05 11.61 11.46
N GLU A 185 -25.03 11.79 10.55
CA GLU A 185 -26.15 12.70 10.84
C GLU A 185 -26.95 12.29 12.08
N LYS A 186 -27.15 10.99 12.31
CA LYS A 186 -27.83 10.50 13.51
C LYS A 186 -27.02 10.81 14.76
N VAL A 187 -25.70 10.61 14.70
CA VAL A 187 -24.80 10.92 15.83
C VAL A 187 -24.81 12.41 16.12
N VAL A 188 -24.63 13.28 15.09
CA VAL A 188 -24.65 14.72 15.27
C VAL A 188 -26.01 15.19 15.83
N LYS A 189 -27.13 14.67 15.33
CA LYS A 189 -28.48 15.02 15.84
C LYS A 189 -28.69 14.63 17.29
N SER A 190 -28.05 13.57 17.78
CA SER A 190 -28.16 13.18 19.20
C SER A 190 -27.37 14.09 20.13
N GLU A 191 -26.30 14.73 19.63
CA GLU A 191 -25.44 15.65 20.38
C GLU A 191 -25.82 17.13 20.19
N GLY A 192 -26.67 17.45 19.19
CA GLY A 192 -27.12 18.81 18.88
C GLY A 192 -26.86 19.23 17.44
N ILE A 193 -26.05 20.29 17.23
CA ILE A 193 -25.69 20.83 15.90
C ILE A 193 -24.31 20.36 15.45
N SER A 194 -23.45 20.00 16.42
CA SER A 194 -22.08 19.52 16.20
C SER A 194 -21.72 18.41 17.16
N CYS A 195 -20.81 17.53 16.77
CA CYS A 195 -20.26 16.51 17.65
C CYS A 195 -18.79 16.23 17.34
N GLU A 196 -18.05 15.80 18.38
CA GLU A 196 -16.73 15.21 18.20
C GLU A 196 -16.88 13.75 17.77
N LEU A 197 -16.26 13.37 16.66
CA LEU A 197 -16.32 12.02 16.13
C LEU A 197 -14.94 11.57 15.64
N ASP A 198 -14.54 10.34 15.99
CA ASP A 198 -13.46 9.67 15.28
C ASP A 198 -13.99 9.09 13.97
N VAL A 199 -13.73 9.78 12.86
CA VAL A 199 -14.20 9.37 11.53
C VAL A 199 -13.43 8.18 10.95
N TRP A 200 -12.28 7.83 11.51
CA TRP A 200 -11.40 6.80 10.96
C TRP A 200 -12.07 5.41 10.85
N PRO A 201 -12.70 4.84 11.89
CA PRO A 201 -13.39 3.56 11.79
C PRO A 201 -14.52 3.56 10.76
N TYR A 202 -15.25 4.67 10.63
CA TYR A 202 -16.34 4.80 9.65
C TYR A 202 -15.81 4.78 8.22
N LEU A 203 -14.72 5.50 7.93
CA LEU A 203 -14.08 5.48 6.62
C LEU A 203 -13.55 4.10 6.27
N GLN A 204 -13.00 3.38 7.25
CA GLN A 204 -12.58 1.98 7.06
C GLN A 204 -13.78 1.07 6.72
N ASN A 205 -14.89 1.19 7.44
CA ASN A 205 -16.08 0.38 7.20
C ASN A 205 -16.71 0.70 5.84
N MET A 206 -16.75 1.98 5.45
CA MET A 206 -17.23 2.41 4.14
C MET A 206 -16.42 1.75 3.01
N THR A 207 -15.10 1.84 3.05
CA THR A 207 -14.25 1.26 2.01
C THR A 207 -14.28 -0.27 2.02
N CYS A 208 -14.50 -0.90 3.19
CA CYS A 208 -14.80 -2.33 3.27
C CYS A 208 -16.11 -2.69 2.54
N ASP A 209 -17.16 -1.90 2.75
CA ASP A 209 -18.47 -2.15 2.13
C ASP A 209 -18.42 -1.93 0.62
N VAL A 210 -17.75 -0.85 0.18
CA VAL A 210 -17.54 -0.57 -1.25
C VAL A 210 -16.87 -1.73 -1.95
N ILE A 211 -15.72 -2.20 -1.46
CA ILE A 211 -14.99 -3.31 -2.12
C ILE A 211 -15.76 -4.64 -2.02
N SER A 212 -16.48 -4.89 -0.93
CA SER A 212 -17.30 -6.10 -0.79
C SER A 212 -18.41 -6.15 -1.82
N ARG A 213 -19.17 -5.07 -1.97
CA ARG A 213 -20.29 -5.01 -2.91
C ARG A 213 -19.82 -5.01 -4.37
N THR A 214 -18.77 -4.23 -4.69
CA THR A 214 -18.34 -4.03 -6.08
C THR A 214 -17.52 -5.17 -6.66
N ALA A 215 -16.69 -5.79 -5.83
CA ALA A 215 -15.77 -6.84 -6.29
C ALA A 215 -16.30 -8.25 -6.04
N PHE A 216 -17.19 -8.43 -5.05
CA PHE A 216 -17.60 -9.76 -4.57
C PHE A 216 -19.12 -9.94 -4.47
N GLY A 217 -19.92 -8.91 -4.77
CA GLY A 217 -21.37 -8.96 -4.66
C GLY A 217 -21.88 -9.27 -3.25
N SER A 218 -21.08 -9.01 -2.21
CA SER A 218 -21.39 -9.29 -0.81
C SER A 218 -21.45 -8.00 0.00
N SER A 219 -22.15 -8.00 1.15
CA SER A 219 -22.14 -6.84 2.05
C SER A 219 -20.94 -6.87 2.99
N TYR A 220 -20.59 -5.68 3.55
CA TYR A 220 -19.58 -5.60 4.62
C TYR A 220 -19.85 -6.57 5.77
N LYS A 221 -21.13 -6.75 6.15
CA LYS A 221 -21.51 -7.64 7.27
C LYS A 221 -21.10 -9.10 7.04
N GLU A 222 -21.17 -9.57 5.79
CA GLU A 222 -20.72 -10.92 5.42
C GLU A 222 -19.18 -11.03 5.42
N GLY A 223 -18.49 -9.94 5.05
CA GLY A 223 -17.01 -9.88 4.98
C GLY A 223 -16.33 -9.35 6.24
N ALA A 224 -17.05 -8.83 7.23
CA ALA A 224 -16.49 -8.11 8.38
C ALA A 224 -15.36 -8.87 9.08
N ARG A 225 -15.55 -10.17 9.31
CA ARG A 225 -14.53 -11.02 9.94
C ARG A 225 -13.27 -11.14 9.09
N ILE A 226 -13.38 -11.17 7.77
CA ILE A 226 -12.24 -11.25 6.85
C ILE A 226 -11.40 -9.98 6.96
N PHE A 227 -12.02 -8.79 7.01
CA PHE A 227 -11.31 -7.53 7.17
C PHE A 227 -10.56 -7.42 8.51
N GLU A 228 -11.18 -7.89 9.60
CA GLU A 228 -10.50 -7.95 10.91
C GLU A 228 -9.26 -8.84 10.85
N LEU A 229 -9.40 -10.03 10.28
CA LEU A 229 -8.32 -11.00 10.14
C LEU A 229 -7.20 -10.48 9.21
N LEU A 230 -7.55 -9.80 8.12
CA LEU A 230 -6.57 -9.20 7.20
C LEU A 230 -5.80 -8.05 7.88
N ARG A 231 -6.45 -7.21 8.68
CA ARG A 231 -5.78 -6.16 9.48
C ARG A 231 -4.84 -6.77 10.52
N GLU A 232 -5.29 -7.79 11.25
CA GLU A 232 -4.44 -8.52 12.20
C GLU A 232 -3.24 -9.14 11.48
N MET A 233 -3.44 -9.79 10.33
CA MET A 233 -2.36 -10.36 9.52
C MET A 233 -1.38 -9.28 9.07
N GLY A 234 -1.86 -8.11 8.63
CA GLY A 234 -1.02 -6.96 8.25
C GLY A 234 -0.09 -6.52 9.38
N THR A 235 -0.61 -6.37 10.59
CA THR A 235 0.15 -6.02 11.78
C THR A 235 1.21 -7.08 12.12
N LEU A 236 0.85 -8.36 12.09
CA LEU A 236 1.77 -9.47 12.33
C LEU A 236 2.90 -9.51 11.28
N ILE A 237 2.58 -9.22 10.01
CA ILE A 237 3.57 -9.14 8.93
C ILE A 237 4.55 -8.00 9.16
N VAL A 238 4.09 -6.82 9.52
CA VAL A 238 4.98 -5.68 9.85
C VAL A 238 5.91 -6.05 11.00
N GLN A 239 5.38 -6.72 12.03
CA GLN A 239 6.17 -7.19 13.15
C GLN A 239 7.29 -8.14 12.72
N ILE A 240 6.99 -9.18 11.91
CA ILE A 240 8.03 -10.14 11.46
C ILE A 240 8.95 -9.56 10.37
N ALA A 241 8.47 -8.64 9.54
CA ALA A 241 9.28 -8.00 8.51
C ALA A 241 10.38 -7.09 9.08
N ARG A 242 10.18 -6.59 10.29
CA ARG A 242 11.17 -5.80 11.05
C ARG A 242 12.16 -6.66 11.81
N GLN A 243 12.05 -7.98 11.75
CA GLN A 243 12.95 -8.93 12.41
C GLN A 243 13.89 -9.58 11.40
N ILE A 244 15.06 -10.00 11.90
CA ILE A 244 15.99 -10.78 11.09
C ILE A 244 15.41 -12.18 10.92
N TYR A 245 15.22 -12.59 9.68
CA TYR A 245 14.77 -13.94 9.39
C TYR A 245 15.97 -14.89 9.30
N ILE A 246 15.97 -15.92 10.15
CA ILE A 246 16.90 -17.03 10.07
C ILE A 246 16.17 -18.19 9.36
N PRO A 247 16.76 -18.78 8.29
CA PRO A 247 16.17 -19.91 7.61
C PRO A 247 15.78 -21.03 8.58
N GLY A 248 14.56 -21.53 8.46
CA GLY A 248 13.99 -22.52 9.38
C GLY A 248 13.13 -21.98 10.52
N TRP A 249 13.25 -20.72 10.91
CA TRP A 249 12.47 -20.13 12.01
C TRP A 249 10.95 -20.13 11.77
N ARG A 250 10.51 -20.14 10.52
CA ARG A 250 9.07 -20.25 10.18
C ARG A 250 8.41 -21.55 10.70
N PHE A 251 9.20 -22.58 10.99
CA PHE A 251 8.70 -23.86 11.52
C PHE A 251 8.59 -23.86 13.04
N LEU A 252 9.27 -22.96 13.73
CA LEU A 252 9.19 -22.85 15.17
C LEU A 252 7.78 -22.40 15.59
N PRO A 253 7.18 -23.06 16.61
CA PRO A 253 5.84 -22.74 17.10
C PRO A 253 5.87 -21.54 18.04
N THR A 254 6.39 -20.39 17.55
CA THR A 254 6.29 -19.14 18.29
C THR A 254 4.85 -18.66 18.30
N LYS A 255 4.47 -17.86 19.32
CA LYS A 255 3.12 -17.27 19.40
C LYS A 255 2.72 -16.57 18.09
N VAL A 256 3.63 -15.79 17.51
CA VAL A 256 3.42 -15.05 16.25
C VAL A 256 3.23 -16.01 15.08
N ASN A 257 4.15 -16.98 14.88
CA ASN A 257 4.07 -17.92 13.77
C ASN A 257 2.78 -18.78 13.83
N THR A 258 2.41 -19.22 15.04
CA THR A 258 1.18 -20.01 15.25
C THR A 258 -0.05 -19.15 14.94
N ARG A 259 -0.09 -17.91 15.46
CA ARG A 259 -1.22 -17.02 15.22
C ARG A 259 -1.38 -16.68 13.74
N MET A 260 -0.28 -16.37 13.03
CA MET A 260 -0.30 -16.12 11.58
C MET A 260 -0.89 -17.30 10.78
N LYS A 261 -0.52 -18.52 11.14
CA LYS A 261 -1.07 -19.73 10.47
C LYS A 261 -2.55 -19.93 10.77
N GLN A 262 -2.99 -19.65 12.00
CA GLN A 262 -4.42 -19.70 12.38
C GLN A 262 -5.23 -18.66 11.60
N VAL A 263 -4.79 -17.39 11.62
CA VAL A 263 -5.45 -16.30 10.90
C VAL A 263 -5.52 -16.61 9.40
N HIS A 264 -4.44 -17.13 8.82
CA HIS A 264 -4.42 -17.54 7.41
C HIS A 264 -5.47 -18.61 7.10
N LYS A 265 -5.58 -19.62 7.97
CA LYS A 265 -6.58 -20.69 7.82
C LYS A 265 -8.01 -20.15 7.93
N GLU A 266 -8.30 -19.32 8.93
CA GLU A 266 -9.61 -18.68 9.10
C GLU A 266 -9.99 -17.82 7.87
N ILE A 267 -9.04 -17.06 7.30
CA ILE A 267 -9.28 -16.29 6.08
C ILE A 267 -9.58 -17.21 4.90
N GLN A 268 -8.82 -18.29 4.72
CA GLN A 268 -9.04 -19.24 3.61
C GLN A 268 -10.43 -19.88 3.70
N GLU A 269 -10.82 -20.40 4.86
CA GLU A 269 -12.14 -21.01 5.10
C GLU A 269 -13.28 -20.01 4.81
N SER A 270 -13.12 -18.75 5.23
CA SER A 270 -14.12 -17.71 4.97
C SER A 270 -14.23 -17.37 3.48
N MET A 271 -13.09 -17.26 2.76
CA MET A 271 -13.06 -17.02 1.32
C MET A 271 -13.65 -18.17 0.51
N GLU A 272 -13.32 -19.41 0.88
CA GLU A 272 -13.92 -20.61 0.28
C GLU A 272 -15.44 -20.61 0.45
N GLY A 273 -15.93 -20.18 1.62
CA GLY A 273 -17.37 -20.03 1.88
C GLY A 273 -18.05 -19.07 0.90
N ILE A 274 -17.46 -17.88 0.68
CA ILE A 274 -17.97 -16.87 -0.28
C ILE A 274 -17.96 -17.43 -1.70
N ILE A 275 -16.87 -18.04 -2.13
CA ILE A 275 -16.73 -18.62 -3.48
C ILE A 275 -17.74 -19.75 -3.69
N ASN A 276 -17.91 -20.65 -2.73
CA ASN A 276 -18.85 -21.75 -2.81
C ASN A 276 -20.31 -21.27 -2.85
N LYS A 277 -20.66 -20.21 -2.08
CA LYS A 277 -21.98 -19.58 -2.13
C LYS A 277 -22.26 -19.05 -3.53
N ARG A 278 -21.28 -18.35 -4.12
CA ARG A 278 -21.37 -17.81 -5.47
C ARG A 278 -21.50 -18.90 -6.53
N GLN A 279 -20.70 -19.96 -6.44
CA GLN A 279 -20.79 -21.09 -7.38
C GLN A 279 -22.16 -21.77 -7.37
N LYS A 280 -22.78 -21.87 -6.19
CA LYS A 280 -24.14 -22.42 -6.06
C LYS A 280 -25.18 -21.51 -6.72
N ALA A 281 -25.10 -20.19 -6.50
CA ALA A 281 -26.02 -19.21 -7.12
C ALA A 281 -25.92 -19.24 -8.65
N MET A 282 -24.70 -19.26 -9.21
CA MET A 282 -24.48 -19.38 -10.66
C MET A 282 -25.07 -20.68 -11.25
N LYS A 283 -25.01 -21.82 -10.52
CA LYS A 283 -25.59 -23.09 -10.98
C LYS A 283 -27.11 -23.14 -10.91
N MET A 284 -27.72 -22.36 -10.00
CA MET A 284 -29.18 -22.31 -9.84
C MET A 284 -29.86 -21.33 -10.81
N GLY A 285 -29.10 -20.57 -11.57
CA GLY A 285 -29.64 -19.56 -12.50
C GLY A 285 -30.25 -18.34 -11.81
N ASP A 286 -29.99 -18.17 -10.52
CA ASP A 286 -30.53 -17.11 -9.65
C ASP A 286 -29.67 -15.81 -9.70
N ASP A 287 -28.65 -15.82 -10.57
CA ASP A 287 -27.69 -14.72 -10.68
C ASP A 287 -28.17 -13.71 -11.72
N ASP A 288 -28.52 -12.51 -11.28
CA ASP A 288 -28.70 -11.38 -12.15
C ASP A 288 -27.44 -11.13 -13.00
N ASP A 289 -27.61 -10.77 -14.27
CA ASP A 289 -26.51 -10.53 -15.25
C ASP A 289 -25.40 -9.59 -14.74
N VAL A 290 -25.73 -8.74 -13.75
CA VAL A 290 -24.80 -7.82 -13.08
C VAL A 290 -23.79 -8.54 -12.20
N SER A 291 -24.18 -9.64 -11.57
CA SER A 291 -23.34 -10.36 -10.60
C SER A 291 -22.24 -11.19 -11.26
N ASN A 292 -22.41 -11.64 -12.50
CA ASN A 292 -21.41 -12.39 -13.26
C ASN A 292 -20.27 -11.50 -13.82
N ASN A 293 -20.45 -10.18 -13.78
CA ASN A 293 -19.53 -9.20 -14.35
C ASN A 293 -18.63 -8.50 -13.31
N ASP A 294 -18.71 -8.89 -12.03
CA ASP A 294 -17.82 -8.40 -10.97
C ASP A 294 -16.43 -9.09 -11.00
N LEU A 295 -15.52 -8.67 -10.12
CA LEU A 295 -14.17 -9.23 -10.04
C LEU A 295 -14.19 -10.73 -9.72
N LEU A 296 -15.04 -11.15 -8.79
CA LEU A 296 -15.13 -12.56 -8.41
C LEU A 296 -15.65 -13.41 -9.57
N GLY A 297 -16.65 -12.93 -10.32
CA GLY A 297 -17.18 -13.60 -11.51
C GLY A 297 -16.08 -13.85 -12.56
N LEU A 298 -15.28 -12.82 -12.87
CA LEU A 298 -14.13 -12.96 -13.80
C LEU A 298 -13.07 -13.95 -13.32
N LEU A 299 -12.76 -13.94 -12.03
CA LEU A 299 -11.81 -14.90 -11.44
C LEU A 299 -12.33 -16.33 -11.50
N MET A 300 -13.62 -16.54 -11.22
CA MET A 300 -14.26 -17.86 -11.29
C MET A 300 -14.38 -18.36 -12.72
N GLU A 301 -14.72 -17.50 -13.67
CA GLU A 301 -14.71 -17.83 -15.10
C GLU A 301 -13.34 -18.29 -15.55
N SER A 302 -12.28 -17.59 -15.15
CA SER A 302 -10.89 -17.99 -15.44
C SER A 302 -10.50 -19.32 -14.80
N ASN A 303 -11.08 -19.70 -13.67
CA ASN A 303 -10.90 -21.00 -13.05
C ASN A 303 -11.61 -22.12 -13.84
N ASN A 304 -12.82 -21.85 -14.32
CA ASN A 304 -13.66 -22.84 -15.01
C ASN A 304 -13.23 -23.08 -16.47
N ASN A 305 -12.83 -22.03 -17.20
CA ASN A 305 -12.50 -22.06 -18.63
C ASN A 305 -11.06 -22.55 -18.91
N GLY A 306 -10.79 -23.85 -18.69
CA GLY A 306 -9.53 -24.49 -19.07
C GLY A 306 -8.37 -24.31 -18.08
N GLY A 307 -8.64 -23.91 -16.83
CA GLY A 307 -7.64 -23.93 -15.77
C GLY A 307 -6.58 -22.84 -15.84
N ASN A 308 -6.92 -21.64 -16.35
CA ASN A 308 -6.02 -20.49 -16.40
C ASN A 308 -5.61 -20.00 -14.99
N MET A 309 -6.43 -20.26 -13.96
CA MET A 309 -6.12 -20.00 -12.54
C MET A 309 -6.64 -21.17 -11.69
N THR A 310 -5.86 -21.55 -10.67
CA THR A 310 -6.31 -22.50 -9.66
C THR A 310 -7.23 -21.84 -8.64
N LEU A 311 -8.04 -22.64 -7.92
CA LEU A 311 -8.89 -22.13 -6.84
C LEU A 311 -8.05 -21.41 -5.75
N GLU A 312 -6.86 -21.93 -5.41
CA GLU A 312 -5.93 -21.27 -4.49
C GLU A 312 -5.53 -19.88 -5.01
N GLU A 313 -5.24 -19.76 -6.30
CA GLU A 313 -4.89 -18.45 -6.91
C GLU A 313 -6.07 -17.48 -6.91
N VAL A 314 -7.29 -17.96 -7.14
CA VAL A 314 -8.51 -17.14 -7.01
C VAL A 314 -8.66 -16.61 -5.58
N ILE A 315 -8.52 -17.49 -4.57
CA ILE A 315 -8.59 -17.07 -3.15
C ILE A 315 -7.50 -16.04 -2.82
N GLU A 316 -6.29 -16.24 -3.30
CA GLU A 316 -5.18 -15.32 -3.05
C GLU A 316 -5.40 -13.93 -3.70
N GLU A 317 -5.98 -13.87 -4.91
CA GLU A 317 -6.37 -12.60 -5.51
C GLU A 317 -7.53 -11.95 -4.74
N CYS A 318 -8.54 -12.71 -4.33
CA CYS A 318 -9.64 -12.18 -3.51
C CYS A 318 -9.11 -11.56 -2.21
N LYS A 319 -8.25 -12.25 -1.48
CA LYS A 319 -7.59 -11.72 -0.27
C LYS A 319 -6.85 -10.41 -0.54
N LEU A 320 -6.11 -10.38 -1.66
CA LEU A 320 -5.37 -9.18 -2.07
C LEU A 320 -6.30 -8.00 -2.29
N PHE A 321 -7.42 -8.18 -3.01
CA PHE A 321 -8.34 -7.09 -3.32
C PHE A 321 -9.15 -6.64 -2.11
N TYR A 322 -9.56 -7.56 -1.22
CA TYR A 322 -10.15 -7.19 0.08
C TYR A 322 -9.22 -6.27 0.88
N PHE A 323 -7.95 -6.66 1.00
CA PHE A 323 -6.97 -5.86 1.73
C PHE A 323 -6.64 -4.54 1.03
N ALA A 324 -6.31 -4.59 -0.27
CA ALA A 324 -5.81 -3.42 -1.00
C ALA A 324 -6.90 -2.34 -1.18
N GLY A 325 -8.15 -2.74 -1.47
CA GLY A 325 -9.25 -1.80 -1.71
C GLY A 325 -9.64 -1.04 -0.44
N GLN A 326 -9.72 -1.73 0.68
CA GLN A 326 -10.10 -1.12 1.95
C GLN A 326 -8.98 -0.22 2.50
N GLU A 327 -7.79 -0.77 2.66
CA GLU A 327 -6.72 -0.19 3.46
C GLU A 327 -6.18 1.13 2.86
N THR A 328 -6.08 1.20 1.54
CA THR A 328 -5.46 2.36 0.88
C THR A 328 -6.42 3.53 0.70
N THR A 329 -7.67 3.29 0.35
CA THR A 329 -8.66 4.35 0.13
C THR A 329 -9.13 4.97 1.44
N SER A 330 -9.33 4.17 2.49
CA SER A 330 -9.61 4.72 3.83
C SER A 330 -8.47 5.61 4.34
N THR A 331 -7.21 5.19 4.11
CA THR A 331 -6.03 6.00 4.43
C THR A 331 -6.03 7.34 3.69
N LEU A 332 -6.30 7.35 2.40
CA LEU A 332 -6.42 8.57 1.60
C LEU A 332 -7.50 9.50 2.15
N LEU A 333 -8.69 8.98 2.40
CA LEU A 333 -9.82 9.76 2.92
C LEU A 333 -9.55 10.30 4.32
N GLY A 334 -8.98 9.50 5.21
CA GLY A 334 -8.62 9.93 6.57
C GLY A 334 -7.66 11.12 6.55
N TRP A 335 -6.57 11.04 5.78
CA TRP A 335 -5.64 12.16 5.64
C TRP A 335 -6.26 13.36 4.92
N THR A 336 -7.15 13.13 3.95
CA THR A 336 -7.86 14.22 3.28
C THR A 336 -8.73 15.00 4.25
N MET A 337 -9.51 14.33 5.10
CA MET A 337 -10.35 15.00 6.09
C MET A 337 -9.51 15.74 7.15
N ILE A 338 -8.42 15.12 7.63
CA ILE A 338 -7.49 15.77 8.59
C ILE A 338 -6.90 17.05 7.98
N LEU A 339 -6.42 17.01 6.74
CA LEU A 339 -5.83 18.18 6.09
C LEU A 339 -6.89 19.25 5.75
N LEU A 340 -8.05 18.87 5.28
CA LEU A 340 -9.15 19.83 5.04
C LEU A 340 -9.65 20.48 6.33
N SER A 341 -9.57 19.80 7.47
CA SER A 341 -9.85 20.39 8.78
C SER A 341 -8.80 21.42 9.20
N LYS A 342 -7.53 21.20 8.84
CA LYS A 342 -6.43 22.13 9.09
C LYS A 342 -6.46 23.34 8.14
N TYR A 343 -6.94 23.13 6.92
CA TYR A 343 -6.96 24.13 5.85
C TYR A 343 -8.40 24.45 5.39
N PRO A 344 -9.19 25.19 6.21
CA PRO A 344 -10.63 25.40 5.97
C PRO A 344 -10.94 26.10 4.65
N MET A 345 -10.02 26.94 4.14
CA MET A 345 -10.17 27.56 2.83
C MET A 345 -10.28 26.53 1.70
N TRP A 346 -9.49 25.44 1.75
CA TRP A 346 -9.56 24.37 0.76
C TRP A 346 -10.82 23.52 0.92
N GLN A 347 -11.28 23.33 2.17
CA GLN A 347 -12.55 22.66 2.45
C GLN A 347 -13.72 23.43 1.84
N GLU A 348 -13.74 24.78 2.03
CA GLU A 348 -14.79 25.62 1.49
C GLU A 348 -14.74 25.69 -0.04
N ARG A 349 -13.58 25.85 -0.66
CA ARG A 349 -13.43 25.80 -2.14
C ARG A 349 -13.95 24.46 -2.71
N ALA A 350 -13.62 23.36 -2.08
CA ALA A 350 -14.12 22.04 -2.50
C ALA A 350 -15.63 21.91 -2.33
N ARG A 351 -16.20 22.46 -1.26
CA ARG A 351 -17.65 22.52 -1.03
C ARG A 351 -18.35 23.33 -2.12
N GLN A 352 -17.85 24.50 -2.43
CA GLN A 352 -18.42 25.35 -3.49
C GLN A 352 -18.40 24.64 -4.85
N GLU A 353 -17.34 23.90 -5.17
CA GLU A 353 -17.28 23.09 -6.38
C GLU A 353 -18.40 22.02 -6.38
N VAL A 354 -18.59 21.31 -5.25
CA VAL A 354 -19.64 20.29 -5.09
C VAL A 354 -21.03 20.90 -5.26
N LEU A 355 -21.29 22.04 -4.60
CA LEU A 355 -22.58 22.74 -4.71
C LEU A 355 -22.83 23.27 -6.13
N HIS A 356 -21.81 23.71 -6.82
CA HIS A 356 -21.92 24.17 -8.21
C HIS A 356 -22.30 23.04 -9.17
N ILE A 357 -21.70 21.84 -8.98
CA ILE A 357 -21.92 20.69 -9.90
C ILE A 357 -23.20 19.94 -9.56
N PHE A 358 -23.50 19.75 -8.27
CA PHE A 358 -24.60 18.88 -7.80
C PHE A 358 -25.79 19.65 -7.19
N GLY A 359 -25.78 21.00 -7.28
CA GLY A 359 -26.85 21.83 -6.72
C GLY A 359 -26.77 22.00 -5.20
N ALA A 360 -27.59 22.94 -4.67
CA ALA A 360 -27.61 23.28 -3.25
C ALA A 360 -28.44 22.34 -2.38
N ASP A 361 -29.29 21.50 -2.96
CA ASP A 361 -30.16 20.58 -2.22
C ASP A 361 -29.32 19.60 -1.38
N HIS A 362 -29.70 19.39 -0.13
CA HIS A 362 -28.95 18.54 0.81
C HIS A 362 -28.80 17.07 0.33
N ASN A 363 -29.69 16.59 -0.54
CA ASN A 363 -29.61 15.26 -1.13
C ASN A 363 -29.04 15.36 -2.55
N ILE A 364 -27.91 14.70 -2.79
CA ILE A 364 -27.49 14.43 -4.16
C ILE A 364 -28.35 13.26 -4.63
N GLU A 365 -29.14 13.43 -5.69
CA GLU A 365 -29.81 12.29 -6.30
C GLU A 365 -28.76 11.31 -6.85
N SER A 366 -28.98 10.02 -6.67
CA SER A 366 -28.06 8.99 -7.16
C SER A 366 -27.83 9.06 -8.67
N THR A 367 -28.84 9.58 -9.40
CA THR A 367 -28.80 9.81 -10.86
C THR A 367 -27.88 10.95 -11.29
N ALA A 368 -27.63 11.94 -10.41
CA ALA A 368 -26.72 13.06 -10.68
C ALA A 368 -25.23 12.71 -10.46
N LEU A 369 -24.95 11.66 -9.70
CA LEU A 369 -23.59 11.20 -9.39
C LEU A 369 -23.18 10.10 -10.38
N ASP A 370 -22.82 10.50 -11.58
CA ASP A 370 -22.21 9.60 -12.56
C ASP A 370 -20.67 9.80 -12.65
N SER A 371 -20.03 8.94 -13.38
CA SER A 371 -18.58 9.02 -13.61
C SER A 371 -18.14 10.32 -14.31
N SER A 372 -19.04 10.94 -15.09
CA SER A 372 -18.76 12.19 -15.82
C SER A 372 -18.79 13.38 -14.86
N SER A 373 -19.83 13.49 -14.04
CA SER A 373 -19.97 14.56 -13.03
C SER A 373 -18.83 14.51 -11.99
N LEU A 374 -18.47 13.30 -11.51
CA LEU A 374 -17.29 13.12 -10.65
C LEU A 374 -15.98 13.49 -11.37
N GLY A 375 -15.93 13.35 -12.69
CA GLY A 375 -14.80 13.79 -13.52
C GLY A 375 -14.61 15.32 -13.51
N GLN A 376 -15.67 16.10 -13.29
CA GLN A 376 -15.65 17.57 -13.27
C GLN A 376 -15.11 18.14 -11.95
N LEU A 377 -15.01 17.35 -10.88
CA LEU A 377 -14.49 17.76 -9.57
C LEU A 377 -12.98 18.00 -9.66
N LYS A 378 -12.56 19.18 -10.09
CA LYS A 378 -11.15 19.57 -10.30
C LYS A 378 -10.47 19.93 -8.98
N ILE A 379 -11.11 20.73 -8.12
CA ILE A 379 -10.56 21.15 -6.82
C ILE A 379 -10.39 19.93 -5.92
N ILE A 380 -11.39 19.06 -5.84
CA ILE A 380 -11.27 17.80 -5.09
C ILE A 380 -10.14 16.93 -5.68
N THR A 381 -9.95 16.89 -7.00
CA THR A 381 -8.85 16.15 -7.62
C THR A 381 -7.48 16.71 -7.21
N MET A 382 -7.33 18.04 -7.20
CA MET A 382 -6.11 18.70 -6.75
C MET A 382 -5.81 18.39 -5.29
N ILE A 383 -6.82 18.43 -4.42
CA ILE A 383 -6.72 18.07 -3.01
C ILE A 383 -6.26 16.62 -2.84
N ILE A 384 -6.91 15.67 -3.52
CA ILE A 384 -6.55 14.24 -3.46
C ILE A 384 -5.10 14.03 -3.90
N TYR A 385 -4.65 14.67 -4.98
CA TYR A 385 -3.28 14.52 -5.46
C TYR A 385 -2.26 15.10 -4.48
N GLU A 386 -2.56 16.23 -3.85
CA GLU A 386 -1.68 16.82 -2.85
C GLU A 386 -1.63 15.99 -1.55
N VAL A 387 -2.76 15.42 -1.13
CA VAL A 387 -2.79 14.47 -0.01
C VAL A 387 -1.94 13.23 -0.33
N LEU A 388 -2.08 12.65 -1.51
CA LEU A 388 -1.27 11.51 -1.97
C LEU A 388 0.22 11.85 -2.09
N ARG A 389 0.57 13.10 -2.32
CA ARG A 389 1.96 13.57 -2.31
C ARG A 389 2.52 13.59 -0.89
N LEU A 390 1.80 14.20 0.05
CA LEU A 390 2.27 14.40 1.43
C LEU A 390 2.13 13.14 2.28
N TYR A 391 1.05 12.37 2.09
CA TYR A 391 0.69 11.17 2.86
C TYR A 391 0.39 9.97 1.95
N PRO A 392 1.35 9.52 1.13
CA PRO A 392 1.13 8.37 0.27
C PRO A 392 0.86 7.12 1.10
N PRO A 393 -0.23 6.36 0.86
CA PRO A 393 -0.51 5.13 1.60
C PRO A 393 0.65 4.13 1.56
N ALA A 394 1.30 3.99 0.39
CA ALA A 394 2.55 3.22 0.24
C ALA A 394 3.75 4.17 0.32
N THR A 395 4.47 4.15 1.43
CA THR A 395 5.60 5.08 1.70
C THR A 395 6.85 4.81 0.89
N GLN A 396 6.99 3.59 0.33
CA GLN A 396 8.09 3.20 -0.53
C GLN A 396 7.76 1.99 -1.40
N LEU A 397 8.43 1.88 -2.53
CA LEU A 397 8.43 0.67 -3.35
C LEU A 397 9.82 0.02 -3.30
N ILE A 398 9.88 -1.32 -3.31
CA ILE A 398 11.14 -2.06 -3.28
C ILE A 398 11.28 -2.90 -4.54
N ARG A 399 12.47 -2.82 -5.16
CA ARG A 399 12.89 -3.63 -6.31
C ARG A 399 14.21 -4.31 -6.00
N VAL A 400 14.59 -5.28 -6.82
CA VAL A 400 15.86 -6.00 -6.70
C VAL A 400 16.47 -6.19 -8.07
N VAL A 401 17.80 -6.19 -8.17
CA VAL A 401 18.52 -6.64 -9.35
C VAL A 401 19.01 -8.08 -9.13
N GLU A 402 18.65 -8.98 -10.04
CA GLU A 402 19.04 -10.41 -9.97
C GLU A 402 20.37 -10.68 -10.68
N ARG A 403 20.80 -9.76 -11.53
CA ARG A 403 22.11 -9.74 -12.24
C ARG A 403 22.70 -8.35 -12.15
N ASP A 404 24.00 -8.21 -12.44
CA ASP A 404 24.63 -6.90 -12.54
C ASP A 404 23.93 -6.07 -13.59
N THR A 405 23.36 -4.95 -13.19
CA THR A 405 22.45 -4.17 -14.04
C THR A 405 22.88 -2.70 -14.05
N LYS A 406 23.08 -2.15 -15.24
CA LYS A 406 23.38 -0.72 -15.44
C LYS A 406 22.10 0.10 -15.25
N LEU A 407 22.19 1.16 -14.44
CA LEU A 407 21.14 2.15 -14.23
C LEU A 407 21.77 3.54 -14.26
N GLY A 408 21.48 4.31 -15.29
CA GLY A 408 22.11 5.60 -15.50
C GLY A 408 23.65 5.47 -15.63
N ASP A 409 24.37 6.14 -14.76
CA ASP A 409 25.84 6.22 -14.70
C ASP A 409 26.52 5.14 -13.83
N PHE A 410 25.77 4.25 -13.19
CA PHE A 410 26.31 3.23 -12.29
C PHE A 410 25.79 1.82 -12.60
N VAL A 411 26.48 0.82 -12.05
CA VAL A 411 26.11 -0.60 -12.17
C VAL A 411 25.74 -1.16 -10.81
N LEU A 412 24.48 -1.54 -10.65
CA LEU A 412 24.01 -2.20 -9.42
C LEU A 412 24.44 -3.67 -9.42
N PRO A 413 25.17 -4.15 -8.38
CA PRO A 413 25.54 -5.54 -8.27
C PRO A 413 24.34 -6.46 -8.02
N ALA A 414 24.37 -7.67 -8.57
CA ALA A 414 23.36 -8.71 -8.35
C ALA A 414 23.05 -8.96 -6.86
N GLY A 415 21.78 -8.92 -6.49
CA GLY A 415 21.29 -9.07 -5.12
C GLY A 415 21.14 -7.75 -4.36
N THR A 416 21.44 -6.61 -4.97
CA THR A 416 21.16 -5.29 -4.40
C THR A 416 19.68 -4.99 -4.49
N GLN A 417 19.07 -4.53 -3.40
CA GLN A 417 17.73 -3.97 -3.40
C GLN A 417 17.76 -2.47 -3.69
N MET A 418 16.69 -1.98 -4.26
CA MET A 418 16.44 -0.55 -4.50
C MET A 418 15.19 -0.13 -3.75
N ALA A 419 15.31 0.86 -2.87
CA ALA A 419 14.17 1.56 -2.28
C ALA A 419 13.85 2.80 -3.10
N LEU A 420 12.58 2.94 -3.48
CA LEU A 420 12.01 4.10 -4.12
C LEU A 420 11.10 4.77 -3.06
N PRO A 421 11.65 5.64 -2.20
CA PRO A 421 10.93 6.18 -1.05
C PRO A 421 9.98 7.31 -1.47
N SER A 422 8.74 6.97 -1.86
CA SER A 422 7.71 7.94 -2.28
C SER A 422 7.54 9.06 -1.26
N ILE A 423 7.50 8.72 0.04
CA ILE A 423 7.34 9.71 1.12
C ILE A 423 8.47 10.76 1.19
N LEU A 424 9.66 10.44 0.70
CA LEU A 424 10.79 11.38 0.63
C LEU A 424 10.83 12.13 -0.70
N ILE A 425 10.65 11.39 -1.81
CA ILE A 425 10.72 11.97 -3.17
C ILE A 425 9.58 12.96 -3.40
N HIS A 426 8.38 12.66 -2.92
CA HIS A 426 7.22 13.53 -3.03
C HIS A 426 7.34 14.84 -2.22
N LYS A 427 8.37 14.96 -1.39
CA LYS A 427 8.66 16.16 -0.57
C LYS A 427 10.07 16.72 -0.80
N ASP A 428 10.78 16.25 -1.82
CA ASP A 428 12.13 16.72 -2.13
C ASP A 428 12.08 18.15 -2.71
N PRO A 429 12.67 19.16 -2.03
CA PRO A 429 12.61 20.56 -2.50
C PRO A 429 13.28 20.77 -3.87
N GLU A 430 14.26 19.94 -4.24
CA GLU A 430 14.86 20.03 -5.57
C GLU A 430 13.87 19.66 -6.69
N ILE A 431 12.88 18.84 -6.37
CA ILE A 431 11.84 18.37 -7.30
C ILE A 431 10.60 19.27 -7.23
N TRP A 432 10.15 19.61 -6.01
CA TRP A 432 8.84 20.24 -5.79
C TRP A 432 8.90 21.73 -5.46
N GLY A 433 10.08 22.31 -5.21
CA GLY A 433 10.25 23.69 -4.80
C GLY A 433 10.35 23.85 -3.27
N ASP A 434 10.54 25.09 -2.84
CA ASP A 434 10.83 25.41 -1.43
C ASP A 434 9.61 25.14 -0.52
N ASP A 435 8.39 25.17 -1.09
CA ASP A 435 7.11 24.82 -0.45
C ASP A 435 6.77 23.31 -0.50
N ALA A 436 7.76 22.46 -0.79
CA ALA A 436 7.57 21.00 -0.92
C ALA A 436 6.95 20.35 0.32
N GLY A 437 7.13 20.90 1.51
CA GLY A 437 6.52 20.42 2.76
C GLY A 437 5.09 20.91 3.00
N GLU A 438 4.63 21.93 2.27
CA GLU A 438 3.35 22.58 2.50
C GLU A 438 2.20 21.90 1.76
N PHE A 439 0.99 22.00 2.33
CA PHE A 439 -0.23 21.55 1.67
C PHE A 439 -0.73 22.61 0.70
N ASN A 440 -0.39 22.44 -0.56
CA ASN A 440 -0.74 23.37 -1.64
C ASN A 440 -1.36 22.64 -2.84
N PRO A 441 -2.68 22.33 -2.83
CA PRO A 441 -3.37 21.68 -3.94
C PRO A 441 -3.25 22.43 -5.28
N GLU A 442 -3.05 23.76 -5.28
CA GLU A 442 -2.90 24.57 -6.50
C GLU A 442 -1.73 24.08 -7.38
N ARG A 443 -0.76 23.41 -6.79
CA ARG A 443 0.33 22.71 -7.48
C ARG A 443 -0.15 21.81 -8.62
N PHE A 444 -1.32 21.20 -8.45
CA PHE A 444 -1.92 20.30 -9.43
C PHE A 444 -2.96 20.94 -10.36
N ALA A 445 -3.13 22.26 -10.32
CA ALA A 445 -4.13 22.97 -11.15
C ALA A 445 -3.95 22.72 -12.66
N ASN A 446 -2.70 22.57 -13.11
CA ASN A 446 -2.37 22.27 -14.50
C ASN A 446 -2.02 20.79 -14.76
N GLY A 447 -2.42 19.91 -13.85
CA GLY A 447 -2.19 18.47 -13.91
C GLY A 447 -0.81 18.03 -13.36
N VAL A 448 -0.68 16.72 -13.16
CA VAL A 448 0.50 16.08 -12.54
C VAL A 448 1.81 16.41 -13.27
N SER A 449 1.79 16.48 -14.61
CA SER A 449 3.01 16.74 -15.40
C SER A 449 3.62 18.13 -15.19
N LYS A 450 2.82 19.09 -14.73
CA LYS A 450 3.26 20.48 -14.47
C LYS A 450 3.45 20.77 -12.99
N ALA A 451 3.19 19.82 -12.11
CA ALA A 451 3.21 20.02 -10.67
C ALA A 451 4.62 20.14 -10.07
N THR A 452 5.65 19.65 -10.77
CA THR A 452 7.05 19.75 -10.33
C THR A 452 7.73 21.01 -10.81
N LYS A 453 8.77 21.47 -10.08
CA LYS A 453 9.56 22.68 -10.37
C LYS A 453 10.07 22.72 -11.83
N ASN A 454 10.56 21.60 -12.32
CA ASN A 454 11.12 21.46 -13.69
C ASN A 454 10.15 20.78 -14.62
N HIS A 455 8.88 20.99 -14.58
CA HIS A 455 7.84 20.38 -15.40
C HIS A 455 8.22 19.05 -16.12
N ASN A 456 7.29 18.14 -16.31
CA ASN A 456 7.52 16.87 -17.01
C ASN A 456 8.55 15.91 -16.36
N GLN A 457 8.91 16.08 -15.07
CA GLN A 457 9.74 15.10 -14.36
C GLN A 457 8.94 13.82 -14.09
N GLN A 458 8.82 13.00 -15.14
CA GLN A 458 8.17 11.69 -15.00
C GLN A 458 8.96 10.82 -14.01
N GLY A 459 8.25 10.16 -13.08
CA GLY A 459 8.89 9.40 -11.99
C GLY A 459 9.07 10.18 -10.69
N ALA A 460 8.78 11.48 -10.67
CA ALA A 460 8.77 12.30 -9.45
C ALA A 460 7.51 12.10 -8.58
N TYR A 461 6.37 11.76 -9.21
CA TYR A 461 5.09 11.55 -8.55
C TYR A 461 4.52 10.17 -8.93
N PHE A 462 4.50 9.24 -7.97
CA PHE A 462 4.09 7.85 -8.22
C PHE A 462 3.34 7.21 -7.03
N PRO A 463 2.31 7.87 -6.46
CA PRO A 463 1.57 7.31 -5.32
C PRO A 463 0.85 6.00 -5.68
N PHE A 464 0.51 5.81 -6.94
CA PHE A 464 -0.04 4.57 -7.51
C PHE A 464 1.01 3.67 -8.19
N GLY A 465 2.31 3.96 -8.01
CA GLY A 465 3.36 3.37 -8.81
C GLY A 465 3.44 3.99 -10.21
N TRP A 466 4.13 3.31 -11.13
CA TRP A 466 4.34 3.78 -12.51
C TRP A 466 4.56 2.62 -13.47
N GLY A 467 4.34 2.87 -14.77
CA GLY A 467 4.61 1.90 -15.84
C GLY A 467 3.65 0.71 -15.84
N PRO A 468 4.07 -0.46 -16.36
CA PRO A 468 3.18 -1.62 -16.50
C PRO A 468 2.57 -2.12 -15.19
N ARG A 469 3.22 -1.85 -14.05
CA ARG A 469 2.76 -2.24 -12.70
C ARG A 469 2.06 -1.13 -11.94
N ILE A 470 1.57 -0.10 -12.64
CA ILE A 470 0.72 0.93 -12.03
C ILE A 470 -0.48 0.27 -11.34
N CYS A 471 -0.95 0.88 -10.26
CA CYS A 471 -2.08 0.36 -9.49
C CYS A 471 -3.28 0.07 -10.40
N ILE A 472 -3.79 -1.16 -10.35
CA ILE A 472 -4.96 -1.55 -11.13
C ILE A 472 -6.23 -0.84 -10.65
N GLY A 473 -6.32 -0.56 -9.35
CA GLY A 473 -7.43 0.12 -8.71
C GLY A 473 -7.32 1.65 -8.69
N GLN A 474 -6.41 2.28 -9.43
CA GLN A 474 -6.22 3.73 -9.37
C GLN A 474 -7.51 4.50 -9.68
N SER A 475 -8.16 4.21 -10.81
CA SER A 475 -9.40 4.88 -11.20
C SER A 475 -10.55 4.56 -10.24
N PHE A 476 -10.62 3.32 -9.75
CA PHE A 476 -11.57 2.90 -8.73
C PHE A 476 -11.45 3.74 -7.46
N SER A 477 -10.27 3.79 -6.86
CA SER A 477 -10.04 4.51 -5.60
C SER A 477 -10.22 6.03 -5.72
N LEU A 478 -9.89 6.61 -6.88
CA LEU A 478 -10.12 8.03 -7.14
C LEU A 478 -11.61 8.37 -7.28
N LEU A 479 -12.40 7.52 -7.96
CA LEU A 479 -13.86 7.70 -8.05
C LEU A 479 -14.52 7.54 -6.69
N GLU A 480 -14.15 6.50 -5.94
CA GLU A 480 -14.63 6.26 -4.57
C GLU A 480 -14.32 7.44 -3.65
N ALA A 481 -13.08 7.94 -3.65
CA ALA A 481 -12.68 9.07 -2.82
C ALA A 481 -13.41 10.36 -3.20
N LYS A 482 -13.59 10.65 -4.49
CA LYS A 482 -14.36 11.80 -4.96
C LYS A 482 -15.82 11.73 -4.55
N MET A 483 -16.44 10.55 -4.68
CA MET A 483 -17.82 10.31 -4.25
C MET A 483 -17.99 10.58 -2.75
N ALA A 484 -17.13 9.96 -1.92
CA ALA A 484 -17.17 10.12 -0.48
C ALA A 484 -17.02 11.61 -0.07
N LEU A 485 -16.01 12.30 -0.62
CA LEU A 485 -15.77 13.71 -0.32
C LEU A 485 -16.92 14.60 -0.79
N ALA A 486 -17.50 14.35 -1.96
CA ALA A 486 -18.64 15.12 -2.45
C ALA A 486 -19.85 15.02 -1.51
N ILE A 487 -20.20 13.82 -1.06
CA ILE A 487 -21.32 13.58 -0.15
C ILE A 487 -21.04 14.18 1.23
N ILE A 488 -19.82 13.98 1.78
CA ILE A 488 -19.43 14.52 3.08
C ILE A 488 -19.46 16.05 3.09
N LEU A 489 -18.80 16.69 2.11
CA LEU A 489 -18.68 18.16 2.04
C LEU A 489 -20.04 18.85 1.80
N LYS A 490 -20.99 18.15 1.22
CA LYS A 490 -22.35 18.69 1.02
C LYS A 490 -23.17 18.71 2.32
N ARG A 491 -22.88 17.78 3.25
CA ARG A 491 -23.67 17.59 4.47
C ARG A 491 -23.00 18.15 5.72
N PHE A 492 -21.67 18.23 5.71
CA PHE A 492 -20.88 18.62 6.88
C PHE A 492 -19.80 19.63 6.55
N SER A 493 -19.58 20.56 7.48
CA SER A 493 -18.27 21.16 7.69
C SER A 493 -17.60 20.50 8.87
N PHE A 494 -16.27 20.55 8.91
CA PHE A 494 -15.53 19.88 9.95
C PHE A 494 -14.21 20.58 10.25
N GLU A 495 -13.78 20.48 11.51
CA GLU A 495 -12.53 21.03 12.00
C GLU A 495 -11.79 19.99 12.86
N LEU A 496 -10.49 20.20 13.10
CA LEU A 496 -9.73 19.32 13.97
C LEU A 496 -10.24 19.42 15.40
N SER A 497 -10.50 18.27 16.02
CA SER A 497 -10.78 18.25 17.46
C SER A 497 -9.54 18.69 18.25
N PRO A 498 -9.71 19.42 19.38
CA PRO A 498 -8.63 19.65 20.35
C PRO A 498 -8.02 18.35 20.91
N SER A 499 -8.75 17.24 20.86
CA SER A 499 -8.27 15.92 21.29
C SER A 499 -7.51 15.16 20.18
N TYR A 500 -7.42 15.70 18.97
CA TYR A 500 -6.68 15.06 17.87
C TYR A 500 -5.17 15.05 18.14
N VAL A 501 -4.57 13.88 18.00
CA VAL A 501 -3.13 13.69 18.12
C VAL A 501 -2.55 13.32 16.77
N HIS A 502 -1.70 14.22 16.21
CA HIS A 502 -1.07 13.94 14.90
C HIS A 502 0.05 12.91 15.05
N ALA A 503 -0.19 11.71 14.53
CA ALA A 503 0.72 10.59 14.65
C ALA A 503 0.64 9.66 13.42
N PRO A 504 1.29 10.02 12.29
CA PRO A 504 1.42 9.10 11.16
C PRO A 504 2.14 7.80 11.55
N SER A 505 1.62 6.65 11.12
CA SER A 505 2.16 5.33 11.48
C SER A 505 2.08 4.35 10.32
N THR A 506 3.07 3.45 10.22
CA THR A 506 3.12 2.35 9.24
C THR A 506 3.06 0.98 9.93
N GLU A 507 2.28 0.86 11.00
CA GLU A 507 2.15 -0.40 11.75
C GLU A 507 1.23 -1.41 11.05
N ALA A 508 0.36 -0.93 10.17
CA ALA A 508 -0.58 -1.75 9.40
C ALA A 508 -0.27 -1.77 7.88
N LEU A 509 0.99 -1.64 7.47
CA LEU A 509 1.48 -1.62 6.08
C LEU A 509 1.27 -0.30 5.32
N THR A 510 0.20 0.44 5.58
CA THR A 510 -0.07 1.77 5.00
C THR A 510 0.22 2.89 5.99
N LEU A 511 0.34 4.11 5.48
CA LEU A 511 0.58 5.31 6.29
C LEU A 511 -0.72 5.81 6.92
N GLN A 512 -1.07 5.32 8.10
CA GLN A 512 -2.33 5.60 8.80
C GLN A 512 -2.18 6.60 9.95
N PRO A 513 -3.26 7.29 10.38
CA PRO A 513 -3.30 7.99 11.64
C PRO A 513 -3.35 6.98 12.81
N GLN A 514 -2.33 6.99 13.67
CA GLN A 514 -2.15 6.00 14.74
C GLN A 514 -3.29 6.04 15.78
N PHE A 515 -3.81 7.22 16.07
CA PHE A 515 -4.82 7.46 17.11
C PHE A 515 -6.19 7.86 16.56
N GLY A 516 -6.46 7.49 15.30
CA GLY A 516 -7.69 7.84 14.61
C GLY A 516 -7.68 9.25 14.02
N ALA A 517 -8.84 9.67 13.52
CA ALA A 517 -9.08 10.97 12.91
C ALA A 517 -10.23 11.66 13.63
N ARG A 518 -9.94 12.24 14.80
CA ARG A 518 -10.94 12.92 15.61
C ARG A 518 -11.20 14.32 15.09
N LEU A 519 -12.43 14.55 14.67
CA LEU A 519 -12.90 15.80 14.09
C LEU A 519 -14.15 16.27 14.84
N ILE A 520 -14.40 17.57 14.82
CA ILE A 520 -15.69 18.15 15.17
C ILE A 520 -16.47 18.31 13.87
N LEU A 521 -17.57 17.59 13.74
CA LEU A 521 -18.47 17.66 12.61
C LEU A 521 -19.60 18.66 12.91
N HIS A 522 -19.84 19.58 11.99
CA HIS A 522 -20.97 20.50 12.03
C HIS A 522 -21.92 20.17 10.87
N LYS A 523 -23.17 19.93 11.18
CA LYS A 523 -24.21 19.73 10.16
C LYS A 523 -24.50 21.04 9.46
N LEU A 524 -24.61 21.02 8.13
CA LEU A 524 -24.95 22.15 7.27
C LEU A 524 -26.46 22.17 6.98
#